data_2519c2bf9ed0c286c6ae9264890b9dbb
#
_entry.id   2519c2bf9ed0c286c6ae9264890b9dbb
#
_cell.length_a   1.000
_cell.length_b   1.000
_cell.length_c   1.000
_cell.angle_alpha   90.00
_cell.angle_beta   90.00
_cell.angle_gamma   90.00
#
_symmetry.space_group_name_H-M   'P 1'
#
loop_
_entity.id
_entity.type
_entity.pdbx_description
1 polymer ?
#
loop_
_entity_poly.entity_id
_entity_poly.type
_entity_poly.pdbx_seq_one_letter_code
_entity_poly.pdbx_strand_id
1 'polypeptide(L)'
;MHYLDYNEGISHRTGELPLAHYYVDPAHPRYHMRMHWHREIELIYMRSGVLHLYADDAPIDLRAGDLILLGEGVLHGGDAEDGIYECIVLDPYALLMHIEPCKALVRDLLSAVLPLSRERICSVPGFEAAIGRLYESALCENALKLVGELYEVFGYLAEGSDVCMARGEARGGVRAEQLKPALEYIEKNYASRISLETLARLTGLSPKYFCRCFRAVIHRSPIDYLNYYRIECACDYLSTTDLSIADIAQLCGFNDSSFFIKQFRKYKSTTPHRYKVAP
;
A
#
# COMPACT_ATOMS: atom_id res chain seq x y z
N MET A 1 -1.72 10.33 13.91
CA MET A 1 -1.66 9.04 13.21
C MET A 1 -0.24 8.95 12.67
N HIS A 2 0.55 8.01 13.16
CA HIS A 2 1.99 7.99 12.90
C HIS A 2 2.29 7.32 11.55
N TYR A 3 3.31 7.79 10.89
CA TYR A 3 3.78 7.35 9.57
C TYR A 3 4.25 5.88 9.53
N LEU A 4 4.61 5.29 10.68
CA LEU A 4 4.90 3.88 10.88
C LEU A 4 3.67 2.97 10.70
N ASP A 5 2.44 3.55 10.72
CA ASP A 5 1.20 2.81 10.52
C ASP A 5 1.08 2.27 9.06
N TYR A 6 2.04 2.63 8.20
CA TYR A 6 2.09 2.22 6.79
C TYR A 6 3.14 1.16 6.51
N ASN A 7 3.81 0.68 7.54
CA ASN A 7 4.84 -0.34 7.40
C ASN A 7 4.22 -1.71 7.60
N GLU A 8 4.53 -2.64 6.72
CA GLU A 8 4.05 -4.02 6.67
C GLU A 8 4.22 -4.86 7.92
N GLY A 9 4.48 -4.45 8.99
CA GLY A 9 4.44 -5.21 10.24
C GLY A 9 3.18 -4.93 11.05
N ILE A 10 2.30 -4.05 10.54
CA ILE A 10 1.12 -3.60 11.27
C ILE A 10 -0.07 -4.42 10.82
N SER A 11 -0.64 -5.14 11.76
CA SER A 11 -1.93 -5.77 11.61
C SER A 11 -2.99 -4.68 11.40
N HIS A 12 -3.55 -4.59 10.20
CA HIS A 12 -4.68 -3.72 9.90
C HIS A 12 -5.92 -4.26 10.63
N ARG A 13 -6.17 -3.72 11.82
CA ARG A 13 -7.28 -4.15 12.69
C ARG A 13 -8.01 -2.96 13.26
N THR A 14 -9.33 -3.03 13.27
CA THR A 14 -10.19 -2.12 14.02
C THR A 14 -10.70 -2.88 15.25
N GLY A 15 -10.08 -2.65 16.40
CA GLY A 15 -10.36 -3.42 17.60
C GLY A 15 -10.00 -4.89 17.43
N GLU A 16 -10.98 -5.79 17.61
CA GLU A 16 -10.81 -7.25 17.44
C GLU A 16 -11.05 -7.73 16.00
N LEU A 17 -11.57 -6.86 15.12
CA LEU A 17 -11.81 -7.22 13.72
C LEU A 17 -10.50 -7.22 12.94
N PRO A 18 -10.21 -8.29 12.17
CA PRO A 18 -9.05 -8.37 11.28
C PRO A 18 -9.30 -7.59 9.98
N LEU A 19 -9.70 -6.34 10.13
CA LEU A 19 -10.03 -5.41 9.05
C LEU A 19 -9.81 -3.98 9.54
N ALA A 20 -9.30 -3.11 8.67
CA ALA A 20 -9.22 -1.66 8.88
C ALA A 20 -9.86 -0.91 7.71
N HIS A 21 -10.53 0.18 8.02
CA HIS A 21 -11.11 1.12 7.06
C HIS A 21 -10.40 2.47 7.14
N TYR A 22 -10.12 3.04 5.98
CA TYR A 22 -9.51 4.35 5.83
C TYR A 22 -10.33 5.22 4.88
N TYR A 23 -10.70 6.41 5.35
CA TYR A 23 -11.26 7.47 4.51
C TYR A 23 -10.14 8.44 4.16
N VAL A 24 -9.79 8.56 2.90
CA VAL A 24 -8.63 9.30 2.43
C VAL A 24 -9.07 10.52 1.65
N ASP A 25 -8.87 11.67 2.26
CA ASP A 25 -9.04 13.00 1.69
C ASP A 25 -7.67 13.69 1.54
N PRO A 26 -7.59 14.91 0.97
CA PRO A 26 -6.32 15.64 0.79
C PRO A 26 -5.52 15.89 2.07
N ALA A 27 -6.13 15.84 3.24
CA ALA A 27 -5.43 16.00 4.52
C ALA A 27 -4.89 14.68 5.07
N HIS A 28 -5.33 13.54 4.53
CA HIS A 28 -4.95 12.22 5.01
C HIS A 28 -3.53 11.86 4.56
N PRO A 29 -2.68 11.26 5.43
CA PRO A 29 -1.31 10.88 5.08
C PRO A 29 -1.20 9.91 3.89
N ARG A 30 -2.22 9.07 3.65
CA ARG A 30 -2.28 8.15 2.50
C ARG A 30 -2.68 8.83 1.19
N TYR A 31 -2.99 10.11 1.18
CA TYR A 31 -3.31 10.85 -0.05
C TYR A 31 -2.19 10.74 -1.08
N HIS A 32 -0.94 10.69 -0.60
CA HIS A 32 0.25 10.33 -1.36
C HIS A 32 0.73 8.96 -0.90
N MET A 33 0.10 7.91 -1.42
CA MET A 33 0.36 6.54 -1.03
C MET A 33 1.74 6.10 -1.51
N ARG A 34 2.62 5.76 -0.58
CA ARG A 34 3.94 5.22 -0.92
C ARG A 34 3.83 3.82 -1.52
N MET A 35 4.81 3.46 -2.33
CA MET A 35 4.97 2.07 -2.74
C MET A 35 5.21 1.17 -1.53
N HIS A 36 4.28 0.26 -1.29
CA HIS A 36 4.32 -0.73 -0.21
C HIS A 36 3.60 -2.01 -0.64
N TRP A 37 3.66 -3.03 0.17
CA TRP A 37 2.89 -4.26 0.05
C TRP A 37 2.56 -4.81 1.44
N HIS A 38 1.53 -5.59 1.58
CA HIS A 38 1.11 -6.26 2.81
C HIS A 38 0.47 -7.62 2.50
N ARG A 39 0.20 -8.43 3.54
CA ARG A 39 -0.42 -9.75 3.38
C ARG A 39 -1.93 -9.70 3.29
N GLU A 40 -2.50 -8.61 3.69
CA GLU A 40 -3.94 -8.39 3.62
C GLU A 40 -4.37 -8.12 2.18
N ILE A 41 -5.65 -8.36 1.89
CA ILE A 41 -6.31 -7.88 0.67
C ILE A 41 -6.74 -6.43 0.92
N GLU A 42 -6.59 -5.57 -0.07
CA GLU A 42 -7.09 -4.19 -0.03
C GLU A 42 -8.15 -3.95 -1.11
N LEU A 43 -9.27 -3.38 -0.70
CA LEU A 43 -10.31 -2.85 -1.58
C LEU A 43 -10.21 -1.33 -1.56
N ILE A 44 -9.97 -0.70 -2.71
CA ILE A 44 -9.95 0.77 -2.86
C ILE A 44 -11.14 1.18 -3.72
N TYR A 45 -11.99 2.06 -3.19
CA TYR A 45 -13.14 2.62 -3.89
C TYR A 45 -13.01 4.13 -4.05
N MET A 46 -13.13 4.62 -5.28
CA MET A 46 -13.03 6.04 -5.59
C MET A 46 -14.37 6.76 -5.40
N ARG A 47 -14.40 7.75 -4.51
CA ARG A 47 -15.56 8.63 -4.30
C ARG A 47 -15.58 9.80 -5.26
N SER A 48 -14.41 10.43 -5.50
CA SER A 48 -14.28 11.57 -6.39
C SER A 48 -12.84 11.70 -6.90
N GLY A 49 -12.61 12.47 -7.97
CA GLY A 49 -11.29 12.73 -8.54
C GLY A 49 -10.66 11.53 -9.22
N VAL A 50 -9.34 11.46 -9.19
CA VAL A 50 -8.55 10.39 -9.80
C VAL A 50 -7.48 9.90 -8.82
N LEU A 51 -7.25 8.58 -8.76
CA LEU A 51 -6.10 7.98 -8.10
C LEU A 51 -5.20 7.36 -9.17
N HIS A 52 -4.01 7.92 -9.33
CA HIS A 52 -2.95 7.37 -10.18
C HIS A 52 -2.22 6.29 -9.40
N LEU A 53 -2.72 5.06 -9.46
CA LEU A 53 -2.20 3.91 -8.74
C LEU A 53 -1.17 3.17 -9.60
N TYR A 54 -0.12 2.68 -8.97
CA TYR A 54 0.77 1.68 -9.52
C TYR A 54 0.54 0.38 -8.74
N ALA A 55 0.20 -0.69 -9.45
CA ALA A 55 0.04 -2.00 -8.88
C ALA A 55 0.92 -3.00 -9.65
N ASP A 56 1.90 -3.60 -8.97
CA ASP A 56 2.99 -4.37 -9.53
C ASP A 56 3.71 -3.61 -10.68
N ASP A 57 3.56 -4.04 -11.92
CA ASP A 57 4.25 -3.42 -13.07
C ASP A 57 3.33 -2.50 -13.90
N ALA A 58 2.09 -2.25 -13.45
CA ALA A 58 1.09 -1.55 -14.24
C ALA A 58 0.62 -0.23 -13.59
N PRO A 59 0.63 0.89 -14.32
CA PRO A 59 -0.11 2.08 -13.93
C PRO A 59 -1.61 1.85 -14.14
N ILE A 60 -2.42 2.26 -13.17
CA ILE A 60 -3.88 2.14 -13.19
C ILE A 60 -4.47 3.47 -12.74
N ASP A 61 -5.27 4.11 -13.57
CA ASP A 61 -6.04 5.27 -13.18
C ASP A 61 -7.42 4.83 -12.70
N LEU A 62 -7.73 5.12 -11.44
CA LEU A 62 -9.06 4.91 -10.86
C LEU A 62 -9.81 6.23 -10.81
N ARG A 63 -11.04 6.24 -11.29
CA ARG A 63 -11.94 7.40 -11.34
C ARG A 63 -13.14 7.20 -10.42
N ALA A 64 -13.87 8.26 -10.16
CA ALA A 64 -15.06 8.21 -9.31
C ALA A 64 -16.02 7.08 -9.71
N GLY A 65 -16.32 6.20 -8.75
CA GLY A 65 -17.14 5.00 -8.90
C GLY A 65 -16.37 3.74 -9.27
N ASP A 66 -15.07 3.82 -9.54
CA ASP A 66 -14.22 2.65 -9.77
C ASP A 66 -13.85 1.97 -8.43
N LEU A 67 -13.71 0.66 -8.47
CA LEU A 67 -13.21 -0.19 -7.38
C LEU A 67 -12.00 -0.96 -7.86
N ILE A 68 -10.99 -1.10 -7.02
CA ILE A 68 -9.90 -2.07 -7.26
C ILE A 68 -9.74 -2.99 -6.06
N LEU A 69 -9.49 -4.27 -6.35
CA LEU A 69 -9.03 -5.23 -5.36
C LEU A 69 -7.54 -5.50 -5.61
N LEU A 70 -6.74 -5.33 -4.57
CA LEU A 70 -5.33 -5.65 -4.52
C LEU A 70 -5.15 -6.88 -3.63
N GLY A 71 -4.59 -7.94 -4.19
CA GLY A 71 -4.35 -9.21 -3.49
C GLY A 71 -3.14 -9.16 -2.57
N GLU A 72 -2.93 -10.28 -1.87
CA GLU A 72 -1.79 -10.49 -0.96
C GLU A 72 -0.47 -10.21 -1.70
N GLY A 73 0.31 -9.32 -1.13
CA GLY A 73 1.65 -9.08 -1.58
C GLY A 73 1.77 -8.32 -2.90
N VAL A 74 0.71 -7.75 -3.43
CA VAL A 74 0.77 -6.82 -4.55
C VAL A 74 1.53 -5.56 -4.10
N LEU A 75 2.59 -5.22 -4.82
CA LEU A 75 3.32 -3.98 -4.58
C LEU A 75 2.53 -2.82 -5.18
N HIS A 76 2.09 -1.90 -4.35
CA HIS A 76 1.23 -0.80 -4.80
C HIS A 76 1.55 0.52 -4.11
N GLY A 77 1.11 1.60 -4.74
CA GLY A 77 1.25 2.98 -4.28
C GLY A 77 0.79 3.95 -5.35
N GLY A 78 0.58 5.21 -4.99
CA GLY A 78 0.08 6.20 -5.94
C GLY A 78 -0.22 7.54 -5.33
N ASP A 79 -0.70 8.44 -6.19
CA ASP A 79 -1.03 9.80 -5.82
C ASP A 79 -2.47 10.10 -6.25
N ALA A 80 -3.27 10.68 -5.34
CA ALA A 80 -4.60 11.16 -5.67
C ALA A 80 -4.54 12.60 -6.20
N GLU A 81 -5.37 12.89 -7.21
CA GLU A 81 -5.55 14.22 -7.78
C GLU A 81 -7.00 14.66 -7.58
N ASP A 82 -7.20 15.73 -6.79
CA ASP A 82 -8.52 16.30 -6.43
C ASP A 82 -9.55 15.23 -6.01
N GLY A 83 -9.06 14.14 -5.40
CA GLY A 83 -9.82 12.93 -5.15
C GLY A 83 -10.10 12.65 -3.68
N ILE A 84 -11.13 11.84 -3.46
CA ILE A 84 -11.42 11.17 -2.20
C ILE A 84 -11.60 9.69 -2.51
N TYR A 85 -10.94 8.84 -1.74
CA TYR A 85 -11.11 7.41 -1.84
C TYR A 85 -11.17 6.74 -0.48
N GLU A 86 -11.71 5.56 -0.44
CA GLU A 86 -11.80 4.75 0.76
C GLU A 86 -11.11 3.41 0.56
N CYS A 87 -10.39 2.95 1.58
CA CYS A 87 -9.73 1.65 1.58
C CYS A 87 -10.31 0.76 2.67
N ILE A 88 -10.55 -0.51 2.34
CA ILE A 88 -10.75 -1.58 3.32
C ILE A 88 -9.60 -2.56 3.17
N VAL A 89 -8.77 -2.66 4.19
CA VAL A 89 -7.66 -3.62 4.28
C VAL A 89 -8.09 -4.74 5.22
N LEU A 90 -8.06 -5.98 4.77
CA LEU A 90 -8.58 -7.11 5.51
C LEU A 90 -7.71 -8.35 5.44
N ASP A 91 -7.64 -9.10 6.55
CA ASP A 91 -7.00 -10.41 6.59
C ASP A 91 -7.97 -11.47 6.00
N PRO A 92 -7.73 -11.97 4.77
CA PRO A 92 -8.61 -12.91 4.11
C PRO A 92 -8.64 -14.26 4.81
N TYR A 93 -7.58 -14.65 5.49
CA TYR A 93 -7.51 -15.92 6.20
C TYR A 93 -8.41 -15.91 7.42
N ALA A 94 -8.41 -14.80 8.15
CA ALA A 94 -9.25 -14.63 9.33
C ALA A 94 -10.74 -14.47 9.00
N LEU A 95 -11.08 -13.84 7.87
CA LEU A 95 -12.47 -13.52 7.53
C LEU A 95 -13.12 -14.49 6.53
N LEU A 96 -12.40 -14.96 5.51
CA LEU A 96 -12.99 -15.66 4.38
C LEU A 96 -12.62 -17.15 4.29
N MET A 97 -11.50 -17.59 4.87
CA MET A 97 -11.02 -18.97 4.71
C MET A 97 -11.68 -20.00 5.62
N HIS A 98 -12.62 -19.58 6.47
CA HIS A 98 -13.35 -20.50 7.36
C HIS A 98 -14.49 -21.24 6.66
N ILE A 99 -14.94 -20.76 5.50
CA ILE A 99 -16.05 -21.32 4.73
C ILE A 99 -15.49 -22.04 3.51
N GLU A 100 -15.69 -23.38 3.43
CA GLU A 100 -15.08 -24.22 2.39
C GLU A 100 -15.36 -23.73 0.95
N PRO A 101 -16.60 -23.37 0.56
CA PRO A 101 -16.87 -22.80 -0.77
C PRO A 101 -16.10 -21.51 -1.09
N CYS A 102 -15.76 -20.71 -0.08
CA CYS A 102 -15.05 -19.45 -0.26
C CYS A 102 -13.54 -19.64 -0.52
N LYS A 103 -12.97 -20.76 -0.09
CA LYS A 103 -11.52 -21.00 -0.17
C LYS A 103 -10.97 -20.98 -1.60
N ALA A 104 -11.72 -21.45 -2.57
CA ALA A 104 -11.32 -21.43 -3.97
C ALA A 104 -11.28 -19.98 -4.49
N LEU A 105 -12.34 -19.22 -4.25
CA LEU A 105 -12.42 -17.80 -4.61
C LEU A 105 -11.30 -16.99 -3.96
N VAL A 106 -11.11 -17.13 -2.64
CA VAL A 106 -10.07 -16.41 -1.91
C VAL A 106 -8.69 -16.69 -2.50
N ARG A 107 -8.37 -17.95 -2.82
CA ARG A 107 -7.10 -18.30 -3.48
C ARG A 107 -6.92 -17.61 -4.83
N ASP A 108 -7.97 -17.46 -5.60
CA ASP A 108 -7.92 -16.76 -6.88
C ASP A 108 -7.74 -15.24 -6.69
N LEU A 109 -8.34 -14.67 -5.64
CA LEU A 109 -8.23 -13.25 -5.29
C LEU A 109 -6.92 -12.88 -4.59
N LEU A 110 -6.28 -13.84 -3.86
CA LEU A 110 -5.04 -13.57 -3.10
C LEU A 110 -3.89 -13.04 -3.95
N SER A 111 -3.84 -13.35 -5.24
CA SER A 111 -2.79 -12.89 -6.15
C SER A 111 -3.30 -11.93 -7.22
N ALA A 112 -4.54 -11.45 -7.08
CA ALA A 112 -5.17 -10.64 -8.11
C ALA A 112 -4.84 -9.14 -7.97
N VAL A 113 -4.70 -8.47 -9.12
CA VAL A 113 -4.92 -7.04 -9.27
C VAL A 113 -6.17 -6.92 -10.13
N LEU A 114 -7.29 -6.52 -9.54
CA LEU A 114 -8.59 -6.54 -10.20
C LEU A 114 -9.20 -5.13 -10.21
N PRO A 115 -8.91 -4.31 -11.24
CA PRO A 115 -9.59 -3.04 -11.43
C PRO A 115 -10.98 -3.26 -12.03
N LEU A 116 -11.98 -2.65 -11.43
CA LEU A 116 -13.36 -2.68 -11.86
C LEU A 116 -13.82 -1.26 -12.16
N SER A 117 -14.07 -0.95 -13.42
CA SER A 117 -14.63 0.35 -13.80
C SER A 117 -16.06 0.50 -13.29
N ARG A 118 -16.49 1.72 -13.04
CA ARG A 118 -17.87 2.05 -12.68
C ARG A 118 -18.88 1.43 -13.65
N GLU A 119 -18.60 1.48 -14.95
CA GLU A 119 -19.48 0.89 -15.98
C GLU A 119 -19.68 -0.60 -15.75
N ARG A 120 -18.59 -1.32 -15.43
CA ARG A 120 -18.63 -2.74 -15.10
C ARG A 120 -19.43 -3.01 -13.83
N ILE A 121 -19.21 -2.22 -12.78
CA ILE A 121 -19.93 -2.33 -11.50
C ILE A 121 -21.43 -2.11 -11.74
N CYS A 122 -21.81 -1.05 -12.44
CA CYS A 122 -23.21 -0.73 -12.74
C CYS A 122 -23.86 -1.74 -13.70
N SER A 123 -23.10 -2.51 -14.47
CA SER A 123 -23.64 -3.55 -15.35
C SER A 123 -24.18 -4.77 -14.59
N VAL A 124 -23.81 -4.93 -13.31
CA VAL A 124 -24.25 -6.02 -12.44
C VAL A 124 -25.28 -5.48 -11.46
N PRO A 125 -26.56 -5.90 -11.56
CA PRO A 125 -27.62 -5.39 -10.70
C PRO A 125 -27.31 -5.59 -9.21
N GLY A 126 -27.34 -4.51 -8.45
CA GLY A 126 -27.13 -4.54 -7.00
C GLY A 126 -25.67 -4.38 -6.54
N PHE A 127 -24.67 -4.52 -7.43
CA PHE A 127 -23.27 -4.49 -7.04
C PHE A 127 -22.83 -3.10 -6.53
N GLU A 128 -23.17 -2.01 -7.25
CA GLU A 128 -22.88 -0.65 -6.79
C GLU A 128 -23.48 -0.36 -5.41
N ALA A 129 -24.73 -0.81 -5.19
CA ALA A 129 -25.38 -0.66 -3.90
C ALA A 129 -24.71 -1.49 -2.79
N ALA A 130 -24.23 -2.70 -3.10
CA ALA A 130 -23.48 -3.53 -2.15
C ALA A 130 -22.16 -2.87 -1.74
N ILE A 131 -21.41 -2.30 -2.69
CA ILE A 131 -20.20 -1.53 -2.41
C ILE A 131 -20.52 -0.34 -1.50
N GLY A 132 -21.58 0.43 -1.80
CA GLY A 132 -22.03 1.55 -0.97
C GLY A 132 -22.28 1.12 0.48
N ARG A 133 -23.09 0.05 0.67
CA ARG A 133 -23.40 -0.49 2.00
C ARG A 133 -22.15 -0.98 2.75
N LEU A 134 -21.23 -1.62 2.06
CA LEU A 134 -19.97 -2.10 2.66
C LEU A 134 -19.21 -0.94 3.29
N TYR A 135 -18.96 0.14 2.54
CA TYR A 135 -18.21 1.29 3.05
C TYR A 135 -18.99 2.09 4.11
N GLU A 136 -20.30 2.20 4.00
CA GLU A 136 -21.14 2.77 5.06
C GLU A 136 -21.08 1.93 6.35
N SER A 137 -21.08 0.61 6.22
CA SER A 137 -20.97 -0.31 7.36
C SER A 137 -19.60 -0.30 8.02
N ALA A 138 -18.56 0.02 7.27
CA ALA A 138 -17.20 0.18 7.79
C ALA A 138 -17.07 1.39 8.76
N LEU A 139 -17.95 2.36 8.64
CA LEU A 139 -18.05 3.50 9.57
C LEU A 139 -18.87 3.19 10.83
N CYS A 140 -19.58 2.05 10.86
CA CYS A 140 -20.44 1.66 11.95
C CYS A 140 -19.73 0.64 12.88
N GLU A 141 -20.03 0.68 14.18
CA GLU A 141 -19.47 -0.28 15.14
C GLU A 141 -20.09 -1.70 15.05
N ASN A 142 -20.92 -1.98 14.05
CA ASN A 142 -21.58 -3.26 13.89
C ASN A 142 -20.74 -4.21 13.02
N ALA A 143 -19.86 -4.94 13.68
CA ALA A 143 -18.98 -5.92 13.05
C ALA A 143 -19.70 -6.98 12.21
N LEU A 144 -20.85 -7.48 12.69
CA LEU A 144 -21.60 -8.52 11.98
C LEU A 144 -22.19 -8.02 10.67
N LYS A 145 -22.69 -6.78 10.66
CA LYS A 145 -23.20 -6.14 9.46
C LYS A 145 -22.08 -5.93 8.45
N LEU A 146 -20.94 -5.37 8.89
CA LEU A 146 -19.76 -5.15 8.06
C LEU A 146 -19.28 -6.45 7.39
N VAL A 147 -19.16 -7.53 8.14
CA VAL A 147 -18.77 -8.83 7.60
C VAL A 147 -19.81 -9.37 6.62
N GLY A 148 -21.12 -9.19 6.87
CA GLY A 148 -22.18 -9.59 5.94
C GLY A 148 -22.10 -8.86 4.60
N GLU A 149 -21.94 -7.53 4.62
CA GLU A 149 -21.76 -6.71 3.41
C GLU A 149 -20.46 -7.05 2.66
N LEU A 150 -19.39 -7.37 3.40
CA LEU A 150 -18.14 -7.84 2.79
C LEU A 150 -18.37 -9.15 2.01
N TYR A 151 -19.06 -10.13 2.57
CA TYR A 151 -19.39 -11.37 1.87
C TYR A 151 -20.25 -11.13 0.63
N GLU A 152 -21.19 -10.19 0.69
CA GLU A 152 -22.02 -9.82 -0.46
C GLU A 152 -21.18 -9.27 -1.60
N VAL A 153 -20.25 -8.33 -1.32
CA VAL A 153 -19.32 -7.78 -2.32
C VAL A 153 -18.44 -8.87 -2.92
N PHE A 154 -17.90 -9.76 -2.10
CA PHE A 154 -17.10 -10.90 -2.59
C PHE A 154 -17.95 -11.89 -3.42
N GLY A 155 -19.24 -12.03 -3.12
CA GLY A 155 -20.19 -12.79 -3.94
C GLY A 155 -20.28 -12.24 -5.36
N TYR A 156 -20.43 -10.92 -5.51
CA TYR A 156 -20.44 -10.25 -6.82
C TYR A 156 -19.10 -10.41 -7.57
N LEU A 157 -17.99 -10.31 -6.87
CA LEU A 157 -16.67 -10.54 -7.46
C LEU A 157 -16.51 -11.99 -7.95
N ALA A 158 -17.11 -12.96 -7.25
CA ALA A 158 -17.07 -14.37 -7.63
C ALA A 158 -17.89 -14.69 -8.89
N GLU A 159 -19.03 -14.02 -9.06
CA GLU A 159 -19.91 -14.21 -10.22
C GLU A 159 -19.33 -13.61 -11.50
N GLY A 160 -18.43 -12.62 -11.39
CA GLY A 160 -17.77 -11.99 -12.52
C GLY A 160 -16.72 -12.93 -13.13
N SER A 161 -16.76 -13.14 -14.45
CA SER A 161 -15.68 -13.83 -15.20
C SER A 161 -14.32 -13.09 -15.08
N ASP A 162 -14.31 -11.92 -14.53
CA ASP A 162 -13.15 -11.02 -14.41
C ASP A 162 -12.06 -11.57 -13.47
N VAL A 163 -12.44 -12.36 -12.44
CA VAL A 163 -11.50 -13.06 -11.57
C VAL A 163 -10.64 -14.08 -12.35
N CYS A 164 -11.22 -14.72 -13.38
CA CYS A 164 -10.45 -15.61 -14.27
C CYS A 164 -9.54 -14.86 -15.25
N MET A 165 -9.89 -13.62 -15.62
CA MET A 165 -9.10 -12.78 -16.54
C MET A 165 -7.95 -12.05 -15.82
N ALA A 166 -8.05 -11.84 -14.51
CA ALA A 166 -7.00 -11.26 -13.67
C ALA A 166 -5.75 -12.15 -13.53
N ARG A 167 -5.81 -13.39 -14.00
CA ARG A 167 -4.63 -14.24 -14.27
C ARG A 167 -3.86 -13.73 -15.50
N GLY A 168 -3.71 -12.41 -15.62
CA GLY A 168 -2.99 -11.78 -16.72
C GLY A 168 -1.68 -12.48 -16.97
N GLU A 169 -1.48 -12.87 -18.24
CA GLU A 169 -0.24 -13.43 -18.77
C GLU A 169 0.94 -12.65 -18.15
N ALA A 170 1.73 -13.34 -17.36
CA ALA A 170 2.97 -12.83 -16.81
C ALA A 170 3.88 -12.44 -17.98
N ARG A 171 3.75 -11.21 -18.46
CA ARG A 171 4.70 -10.64 -19.41
C ARG A 171 6.04 -10.63 -18.72
N GLY A 172 7.04 -11.26 -19.34
CA GLY A 172 8.37 -11.61 -18.85
C GLY A 172 9.25 -10.50 -18.27
N GLY A 173 8.71 -9.73 -17.33
CA GLY A 173 9.42 -8.78 -16.48
C GLY A 173 9.79 -9.42 -15.13
N VAL A 174 10.73 -8.81 -14.42
CA VAL A 174 10.98 -9.14 -13.01
C VAL A 174 9.72 -8.81 -12.24
N ARG A 175 9.11 -9.82 -11.64
CA ARG A 175 7.90 -9.65 -10.84
C ARG A 175 8.22 -8.79 -9.62
N ALA A 176 7.28 -7.94 -9.20
CA ALA A 176 7.40 -7.17 -7.97
C ALA A 176 7.78 -8.05 -6.77
N GLU A 177 7.23 -9.29 -6.71
CA GLU A 177 7.60 -10.32 -5.73
C GLU A 177 9.10 -10.57 -5.64
N GLN A 178 9.84 -10.50 -6.75
CA GLN A 178 11.28 -10.71 -6.75
C GLN A 178 12.04 -9.58 -6.06
N LEU A 179 11.43 -8.39 -5.92
CA LEU A 179 12.02 -7.25 -5.22
C LEU A 179 11.73 -7.24 -3.71
N LYS A 180 10.71 -7.98 -3.26
CA LYS A 180 10.31 -8.04 -1.84
C LYS A 180 11.46 -8.33 -0.88
N PRO A 181 12.35 -9.32 -1.11
CA PRO A 181 13.45 -9.58 -0.20
C PRO A 181 14.38 -8.37 0.00
N ALA A 182 14.53 -7.53 -1.03
CA ALA A 182 15.32 -6.31 -0.94
C ALA A 182 14.59 -5.21 -0.15
N LEU A 183 13.27 -5.07 -0.34
CA LEU A 183 12.44 -4.12 0.40
C LEU A 183 12.38 -4.49 1.88
N GLU A 184 12.07 -5.74 2.22
CA GLU A 184 12.10 -6.25 3.60
C GLU A 184 13.46 -6.02 4.28
N TYR A 185 14.55 -6.23 3.54
CA TYR A 185 15.87 -6.02 4.07
C TYR A 185 16.14 -4.54 4.38
N ILE A 186 15.69 -3.63 3.50
CA ILE A 186 15.75 -2.17 3.74
C ILE A 186 14.99 -1.84 5.02
N GLU A 187 13.76 -2.29 5.16
CA GLU A 187 12.91 -2.02 6.32
C GLU A 187 13.52 -2.47 7.65
N LYS A 188 14.07 -3.68 7.67
CA LYS A 188 14.67 -4.26 8.89
C LYS A 188 16.06 -3.68 9.22
N ASN A 189 16.74 -3.10 8.23
CA ASN A 189 18.16 -2.72 8.37
C ASN A 189 18.46 -1.28 7.95
N TYR A 190 17.46 -0.43 7.72
CA TYR A 190 17.65 0.93 7.19
C TYR A 190 18.63 1.79 7.98
N ALA A 191 18.69 1.59 9.30
CA ALA A 191 19.63 2.29 10.17
C ALA A 191 21.10 1.91 9.93
N SER A 192 21.35 0.79 9.27
CA SER A 192 22.69 0.26 8.99
C SER A 192 23.16 0.63 7.58
N ARG A 193 24.44 0.37 7.30
CA ARG A 193 24.97 0.54 5.94
C ARG A 193 24.45 -0.56 5.02
N ILE A 194 23.68 -0.19 4.03
CA ILE A 194 23.15 -1.10 2.99
C ILE A 194 23.84 -0.79 1.67
N SER A 195 24.38 -1.82 1.00
CA SER A 195 24.96 -1.68 -0.32
C SER A 195 24.02 -2.18 -1.41
N LEU A 196 24.18 -1.64 -2.61
CA LEU A 196 23.45 -2.07 -3.79
C LEU A 196 23.66 -3.56 -4.08
N GLU A 197 24.90 -4.03 -3.90
CA GLU A 197 25.27 -5.42 -4.11
C GLU A 197 24.54 -6.36 -3.15
N THR A 198 24.36 -5.93 -1.89
CA THR A 198 23.58 -6.69 -0.90
C THR A 198 22.13 -6.83 -1.34
N LEU A 199 21.49 -5.74 -1.74
CA LEU A 199 20.10 -5.76 -2.21
C LEU A 199 19.92 -6.60 -3.48
N ALA A 200 20.80 -6.46 -4.45
CA ALA A 200 20.76 -7.23 -5.69
C ALA A 200 20.92 -8.74 -5.43
N ARG A 201 21.82 -9.12 -4.53
CA ARG A 201 22.04 -10.54 -4.15
C ARG A 201 20.79 -11.16 -3.52
N LEU A 202 20.07 -10.42 -2.69
CA LEU A 202 18.84 -10.90 -2.06
C LEU A 202 17.74 -11.23 -3.08
N THR A 203 17.74 -10.53 -4.22
CA THR A 203 16.78 -10.75 -5.30
C THR A 203 17.26 -11.74 -6.35
N GLY A 204 18.49 -12.27 -6.23
CA GLY A 204 19.09 -13.15 -7.24
C GLY A 204 19.46 -12.44 -8.55
N LEU A 205 19.50 -11.11 -8.57
CA LEU A 205 19.77 -10.31 -9.76
C LEU A 205 21.17 -9.72 -9.76
N SER A 206 21.72 -9.44 -10.96
CA SER A 206 22.91 -8.61 -11.05
C SER A 206 22.61 -7.17 -10.63
N PRO A 207 23.56 -6.41 -10.04
CA PRO A 207 23.30 -5.05 -9.55
C PRO A 207 22.73 -4.10 -10.63
N LYS A 208 23.23 -4.20 -11.86
CA LYS A 208 22.74 -3.39 -12.99
C LYS A 208 21.31 -3.74 -13.36
N TYR A 209 20.97 -5.02 -13.39
CA TYR A 209 19.63 -5.48 -13.72
C TYR A 209 18.67 -5.16 -12.58
N PHE A 210 19.07 -5.39 -11.33
CA PHE A 210 18.32 -5.01 -10.13
C PHE A 210 17.94 -3.52 -10.13
N CYS A 211 18.90 -2.60 -10.36
CA CYS A 211 18.61 -1.18 -10.44
C CYS A 211 17.56 -0.83 -11.51
N ARG A 212 17.64 -1.50 -12.67
CA ARG A 212 16.68 -1.27 -13.76
C ARG A 212 15.29 -1.74 -13.36
N CYS A 213 15.18 -2.95 -12.81
CA CYS A 213 13.92 -3.53 -12.38
C CYS A 213 13.32 -2.77 -11.18
N PHE A 214 14.16 -2.45 -10.19
CA PHE A 214 13.72 -1.68 -9.03
C PHE A 214 13.18 -0.30 -9.45
N ARG A 215 13.85 0.38 -10.40
CA ARG A 215 13.35 1.66 -10.91
C ARG A 215 12.08 1.52 -11.74
N ALA A 216 11.92 0.43 -12.48
CA ALA A 216 10.71 0.17 -13.27
C ALA A 216 9.49 -0.07 -12.37
N VAL A 217 9.66 -0.73 -11.22
CA VAL A 217 8.58 -1.11 -10.31
C VAL A 217 8.36 -0.04 -9.23
N ILE A 218 9.44 0.46 -8.60
CA ILE A 218 9.37 1.40 -7.46
C ILE A 218 9.45 2.87 -7.93
N HIS A 219 9.71 3.14 -9.20
CA HIS A 219 9.90 4.48 -9.80
C HIS A 219 11.03 5.29 -9.16
N ARG A 220 11.85 4.67 -8.32
CA ARG A 220 13.04 5.24 -7.64
C ARG A 220 14.23 4.32 -7.78
N SER A 221 15.45 4.87 -7.67
CA SER A 221 16.61 3.98 -7.52
C SER A 221 16.64 3.33 -6.12
N PRO A 222 17.26 2.15 -5.94
CA PRO A 222 17.31 1.47 -4.65
C PRO A 222 17.87 2.33 -3.51
N ILE A 223 18.92 3.11 -3.79
CA ILE A 223 19.54 4.00 -2.79
C ILE A 223 18.69 5.25 -2.54
N ASP A 224 17.99 5.76 -3.55
CA ASP A 224 17.05 6.86 -3.38
C ASP A 224 15.85 6.42 -2.52
N TYR A 225 15.33 5.21 -2.74
CA TYR A 225 14.30 4.60 -1.92
C TYR A 225 14.76 4.40 -0.46
N LEU A 226 15.97 3.86 -0.23
CA LEU A 226 16.53 3.73 1.11
C LEU A 226 16.61 5.09 1.83
N ASN A 227 17.09 6.15 1.15
CA ASN A 227 17.16 7.46 1.76
C ASN A 227 15.77 8.04 2.04
N TYR A 228 14.83 7.84 1.13
CA TYR A 228 13.43 8.20 1.33
C TYR A 228 12.85 7.49 2.57
N TYR A 229 13.01 6.16 2.69
CA TYR A 229 12.54 5.37 3.83
C TYR A 229 13.14 5.87 5.16
N ARG A 230 14.43 6.17 5.18
CA ARG A 230 15.11 6.76 6.36
C ARG A 230 14.52 8.09 6.78
N ILE A 231 14.16 8.95 5.81
CA ILE A 231 13.53 10.25 6.11
C ILE A 231 12.14 10.06 6.70
N GLU A 232 11.40 9.05 6.22
CA GLU A 232 10.10 8.76 6.78
C GLU A 232 10.21 8.30 8.24
N CYS A 233 11.13 7.37 8.54
CA CYS A 233 11.40 6.99 9.93
C CYS A 233 11.86 8.19 10.78
N ALA A 234 12.60 9.12 10.19
CA ALA A 234 13.01 10.33 10.91
C ALA A 234 11.81 11.23 11.23
N CYS A 235 10.80 11.32 10.38
CA CYS A 235 9.57 12.08 10.67
C CYS A 235 8.87 11.54 11.91
N ASP A 236 8.84 10.23 12.10
CA ASP A 236 8.25 9.61 13.28
C ASP A 236 9.01 9.97 14.56
N TYR A 237 10.35 9.86 14.54
CA TYR A 237 11.15 10.29 15.67
C TYR A 237 10.99 11.77 15.98
N LEU A 238 10.90 12.63 14.95
CA LEU A 238 10.69 14.07 15.12
C LEU A 238 9.36 14.41 15.80
N SER A 239 8.30 13.63 15.53
CA SER A 239 6.97 13.84 16.08
C SER A 239 6.72 13.15 17.42
N THR A 240 7.50 12.09 17.75
CA THR A 240 7.24 11.26 18.95
C THR A 240 8.29 11.40 20.04
N THR A 241 9.43 12.05 19.77
CA THR A 241 10.55 12.14 20.73
C THR A 241 11.13 13.54 20.86
N ASP A 242 11.82 13.77 21.98
CA ASP A 242 12.61 14.99 22.22
C ASP A 242 14.06 14.90 21.77
N LEU A 243 14.43 13.85 21.05
CA LEU A 243 15.79 13.64 20.56
C LEU A 243 16.27 14.80 19.70
N SER A 244 17.57 15.06 19.71
CA SER A 244 18.15 16.07 18.83
C SER A 244 18.06 15.64 17.36
N ILE A 245 18.04 16.62 16.46
CA ILE A 245 18.03 16.34 15.00
C ILE A 245 19.24 15.52 14.57
N ALA A 246 20.41 15.71 15.23
CA ALA A 246 21.62 14.97 14.97
C ALA A 246 21.49 13.49 15.40
N ASP A 247 20.92 13.25 16.58
CA ASP A 247 20.67 11.90 17.08
C ASP A 247 19.68 11.16 16.19
N ILE A 248 18.58 11.83 15.79
CA ILE A 248 17.58 11.26 14.87
C ILE A 248 18.24 10.89 13.54
N ALA A 249 19.06 11.78 12.97
CA ALA A 249 19.78 11.50 11.74
C ALA A 249 20.64 10.22 11.87
N GLN A 250 21.36 10.09 12.98
CA GLN A 250 22.21 8.93 13.27
C GLN A 250 21.37 7.64 13.45
N LEU A 251 20.28 7.71 14.21
CA LEU A 251 19.36 6.59 14.41
C LEU A 251 18.74 6.11 13.11
N CYS A 252 18.49 7.03 12.16
CA CYS A 252 17.99 6.70 10.83
C CYS A 252 19.08 6.31 9.83
N GLY A 253 20.33 6.12 10.27
CA GLY A 253 21.42 5.62 9.44
C GLY A 253 22.08 6.68 8.55
N PHE A 254 21.93 7.97 8.85
CA PHE A 254 22.68 9.04 8.22
C PHE A 254 23.95 9.35 9.01
N ASN A 255 25.12 9.18 8.39
CA ASN A 255 26.41 9.50 9.00
C ASN A 255 26.78 10.99 8.89
N ASP A 256 26.02 11.78 8.13
CA ASP A 256 26.24 13.20 7.88
C ASP A 256 24.93 13.97 8.03
N SER A 257 24.89 14.87 9.00
CA SER A 257 23.70 15.68 9.31
C SER A 257 23.37 16.65 8.17
N SER A 258 24.37 17.15 7.43
CA SER A 258 24.13 18.05 6.29
C SER A 258 23.46 17.29 5.14
N PHE A 259 23.92 16.07 4.88
CA PHE A 259 23.30 15.18 3.90
C PHE A 259 21.86 14.81 4.33
N PHE A 260 21.65 14.50 5.62
CA PHE A 260 20.32 14.27 6.18
C PHE A 260 19.38 15.45 5.92
N ILE A 261 19.78 16.69 6.30
CA ILE A 261 18.96 17.88 6.10
C ILE A 261 18.65 18.10 4.61
N LYS A 262 19.61 17.85 3.73
CA LYS A 262 19.41 17.94 2.28
C LYS A 262 18.39 16.92 1.79
N GLN A 263 18.46 15.66 2.22
CA GLN A 263 17.49 14.64 1.88
C GLN A 263 16.11 14.93 2.46
N PHE A 264 16.06 15.42 3.71
CA PHE A 264 14.81 15.80 4.36
C PHE A 264 14.08 16.89 3.57
N ARG A 265 14.80 17.95 3.16
CA ARG A 265 14.23 19.01 2.32
C ARG A 265 13.75 18.47 0.95
N LYS A 266 14.49 17.55 0.37
CA LYS A 266 14.12 16.92 -0.92
C LYS A 266 12.77 16.22 -0.84
N TYR A 267 12.51 15.48 0.26
CA TYR A 267 11.30 14.63 0.36
C TYR A 267 10.14 15.29 1.12
N LYS A 268 10.41 16.26 1.99
CA LYS A 268 9.38 16.90 2.83
C LYS A 268 9.18 18.40 2.54
N SER A 269 9.92 18.96 1.59
CA SER A 269 9.85 20.39 1.21
C SER A 269 10.05 21.38 2.37
N THR A 270 10.52 20.90 3.54
CA THR A 270 10.78 21.66 4.75
C THR A 270 12.03 21.18 5.47
N THR A 271 12.45 21.84 6.54
CA THR A 271 13.61 21.40 7.34
C THR A 271 13.15 20.50 8.50
N PRO A 272 14.02 19.58 9.00
CA PRO A 272 13.68 18.77 10.19
C PRO A 272 13.27 19.62 11.39
N HIS A 273 13.93 20.76 11.60
CA HIS A 273 13.62 21.66 12.70
C HIS A 273 12.21 22.26 12.59
N ARG A 274 11.83 22.73 11.39
CA ARG A 274 10.47 23.27 11.17
C ARG A 274 9.41 22.18 11.27
N TYR A 275 9.73 20.99 10.79
CA TYR A 275 8.83 19.83 10.87
C TYR A 275 8.55 19.43 12.32
N LYS A 276 9.58 19.43 13.20
CA LYS A 276 9.46 19.10 14.63
C LYS A 276 8.63 20.12 15.42
N VAL A 277 8.63 21.39 15.01
CA VAL A 277 7.94 22.50 15.70
C VAL A 277 6.54 22.77 15.14
N ALA A 278 6.16 22.14 14.02
CA ALA A 278 4.81 22.26 13.46
C ALA A 278 3.80 21.55 14.39
N PRO A 279 2.71 22.24 14.81
CA PRO A 279 1.70 21.70 15.74
C PRO A 279 0.93 20.55 15.12
#